data_4fcc9eb80bdafa441b58142084836324
#
_entry.id   4fcc9eb80bdafa441b58142084836324
#
_cell.length_a   1.000
_cell.length_b   1.000
_cell.length_c   1.000
_cell.angle_alpha   90.00
_cell.angle_beta   90.00
_cell.angle_gamma   90.00
#
_symmetry.space_group_name_H-M   'P 1'
#
loop_
_entity.id
_entity.type
_entity.pdbx_description
1 polymer ?
#
loop_
_entity_poly.entity_id
_entity_poly.type
_entity_poly.pdbx_seq_one_letter_code
_entity_poly.pdbx_strand_id
1 'polypeptide(L)'
;NVTRGGTVITDGSITDTGDFTLDIDGDIILDADGQQIYLKNGGTHWGTLLTNGTPQHFYIDSIISDGDLIFRGNDGGSTITALTLDMSAAGAATFNNDVTAFSDKRLKTDISNIENGLDKVMQMQGVYYKRNDVEDARKQIGVLAQDMEAIMPEVVLTADDEMQTKSVDYGKLCAVLIESIKELKAEIDELKRA
;
A
#
# COMPACT_ATOMS: atom_id res chain seq x y z
N ASN A 1 -22.22 -20.79 -36.98
CA ASN A 1 -21.13 -20.06 -37.65
C ASN A 1 -21.53 -18.60 -37.80
N VAL A 2 -21.03 -17.74 -36.97
CA VAL A 2 -21.16 -16.29 -37.13
C VAL A 2 -20.06 -15.83 -38.07
N THR A 3 -20.39 -15.60 -39.31
CA THR A 3 -19.48 -15.09 -40.32
C THR A 3 -19.55 -13.58 -40.38
N ARG A 4 -18.39 -12.93 -40.17
CA ARG A 4 -18.05 -11.54 -40.51
C ARG A 4 -19.18 -10.50 -40.49
N GLY A 5 -19.15 -9.70 -39.45
CA GLY A 5 -19.97 -8.52 -39.22
C GLY A 5 -20.53 -8.60 -37.81
N GLY A 6 -20.18 -7.68 -36.96
CA GLY A 6 -20.41 -7.61 -35.53
C GLY A 6 -21.40 -8.58 -34.92
N THR A 7 -20.93 -9.51 -34.13
CA THR A 7 -21.81 -10.34 -33.30
C THR A 7 -22.49 -9.47 -32.27
N VAL A 8 -23.76 -9.21 -32.42
CA VAL A 8 -24.58 -8.55 -31.40
C VAL A 8 -25.30 -9.66 -30.62
N ILE A 9 -24.98 -9.82 -29.36
CA ILE A 9 -25.71 -10.67 -28.43
C ILE A 9 -26.69 -9.77 -27.69
N THR A 10 -27.99 -9.92 -28.01
CA THR A 10 -29.02 -8.97 -27.55
C THR A 10 -29.65 -9.33 -26.20
N ASP A 11 -29.45 -10.53 -25.66
CA ASP A 11 -30.11 -11.00 -24.43
C ASP A 11 -29.17 -11.27 -23.25
N GLY A 12 -27.98 -10.70 -23.28
CA GLY A 12 -27.18 -10.46 -22.08
C GLY A 12 -26.39 -11.62 -21.52
N SER A 13 -26.40 -12.85 -22.07
CA SER A 13 -25.51 -13.91 -21.55
C SER A 13 -24.89 -14.77 -22.66
N ILE A 14 -23.62 -15.12 -22.46
CA ILE A 14 -22.94 -16.19 -23.17
C ILE A 14 -22.81 -17.34 -22.18
N THR A 15 -23.39 -18.51 -22.45
CA THR A 15 -23.31 -19.68 -21.57
C THR A 15 -22.67 -20.81 -22.35
N ASP A 16 -21.64 -21.42 -21.81
CA ASP A 16 -20.98 -22.60 -22.33
C ASP A 16 -20.81 -23.64 -21.23
N THR A 17 -20.73 -24.93 -21.58
CA THR A 17 -20.43 -26.03 -20.65
C THR A 17 -18.96 -26.38 -20.58
N GLY A 18 -18.13 -25.78 -21.43
CA GLY A 18 -16.66 -25.90 -21.47
C GLY A 18 -16.00 -24.56 -21.25
N ASP A 19 -14.72 -24.47 -21.60
CA ASP A 19 -13.96 -23.23 -21.54
C ASP A 19 -14.42 -22.25 -22.62
N PHE A 20 -14.64 -21.00 -22.28
CA PHE A 20 -14.87 -19.93 -23.21
C PHE A 20 -13.58 -19.15 -23.47
N THR A 21 -13.06 -19.25 -24.69
CA THR A 21 -11.79 -18.58 -25.08
C THR A 21 -12.08 -17.38 -25.95
N LEU A 22 -11.51 -16.23 -25.60
CA LEU A 22 -11.42 -15.05 -26.46
C LEU A 22 -9.99 -14.98 -27.02
N ASP A 23 -9.84 -15.41 -28.27
CA ASP A 23 -8.58 -15.36 -29.02
C ASP A 23 -8.70 -14.23 -30.07
N ILE A 24 -8.09 -13.09 -29.76
CA ILE A 24 -8.25 -11.83 -30.48
C ILE A 24 -6.87 -11.24 -30.77
N ASP A 25 -6.62 -10.91 -32.04
CA ASP A 25 -5.34 -10.26 -32.47
C ASP A 25 -5.20 -8.82 -31.96
N GLY A 26 -6.30 -8.18 -31.54
CA GLY A 26 -6.33 -6.82 -31.01
C GLY A 26 -6.61 -6.78 -29.50
N ASP A 27 -7.16 -5.68 -29.04
CA ASP A 27 -7.49 -5.47 -27.62
C ASP A 27 -8.81 -6.12 -27.25
N ILE A 28 -8.95 -6.59 -26.00
CA ILE A 28 -10.21 -6.96 -25.38
C ILE A 28 -10.67 -5.78 -24.52
N ILE A 29 -11.78 -5.14 -24.93
CA ILE A 29 -12.39 -4.05 -24.18
C ILE A 29 -13.59 -4.61 -23.42
N LEU A 30 -13.54 -4.53 -22.08
CA LEU A 30 -14.64 -4.86 -21.19
C LEU A 30 -15.24 -3.54 -20.69
N ASP A 31 -16.31 -3.09 -21.35
CA ASP A 31 -17.00 -1.83 -21.03
C ASP A 31 -18.32 -2.16 -20.34
N ALA A 32 -18.40 -1.85 -19.05
CA ALA A 32 -19.55 -2.11 -18.20
C ALA A 32 -20.12 -0.78 -17.68
N ASP A 33 -21.22 -0.30 -18.25
CA ASP A 33 -21.93 0.91 -17.81
C ASP A 33 -22.30 0.90 -16.32
N GLY A 34 -22.42 -0.30 -15.72
CA GLY A 34 -22.61 -0.49 -14.28
C GLY A 34 -21.35 -0.29 -13.44
N GLN A 35 -20.24 0.14 -14.05
CA GLN A 35 -18.95 0.42 -13.41
C GLN A 35 -18.24 -0.79 -12.78
N GLN A 36 -18.75 -2.02 -12.93
CA GLN A 36 -18.24 -3.20 -12.24
C GLN A 36 -18.13 -4.41 -13.15
N ILE A 37 -17.02 -5.15 -13.02
CA ILE A 37 -16.82 -6.48 -13.58
C ILE A 37 -16.73 -7.47 -12.43
N TYR A 38 -17.70 -8.37 -12.32
CA TYR A 38 -17.77 -9.37 -11.26
C TYR A 38 -16.99 -10.63 -11.61
N LEU A 39 -16.15 -11.08 -10.69
CA LEU A 39 -15.47 -12.37 -10.75
C LEU A 39 -16.20 -13.37 -9.85
N LYS A 40 -16.76 -14.42 -10.49
CA LYS A 40 -17.59 -15.42 -9.79
C LYS A 40 -17.08 -16.83 -10.04
N ASN A 41 -17.30 -17.71 -9.07
CA ASN A 41 -17.08 -19.13 -9.18
C ASN A 41 -18.26 -19.89 -8.54
N GLY A 42 -18.91 -20.78 -9.30
CA GLY A 42 -20.08 -21.52 -8.84
C GLY A 42 -21.25 -20.63 -8.36
N GLY A 43 -21.41 -19.44 -8.97
CA GLY A 43 -22.41 -18.45 -8.58
C GLY A 43 -21.98 -17.54 -7.42
N THR A 44 -20.96 -17.92 -6.65
CA THR A 44 -20.42 -17.10 -5.55
C THR A 44 -19.57 -15.96 -6.12
N HIS A 45 -19.77 -14.75 -5.63
CA HIS A 45 -19.01 -13.55 -5.97
C HIS A 45 -17.74 -13.49 -5.09
N TRP A 46 -16.57 -13.54 -5.72
CA TRP A 46 -15.27 -13.56 -5.05
C TRP A 46 -14.53 -12.23 -5.11
N GLY A 47 -14.69 -11.50 -6.20
CA GLY A 47 -13.99 -10.26 -6.40
C GLY A 47 -14.62 -9.37 -7.46
N THR A 48 -14.22 -8.11 -7.45
CA THR A 48 -14.70 -7.09 -8.39
C THR A 48 -13.55 -6.25 -8.91
N LEU A 49 -13.59 -5.92 -10.20
CA LEU A 49 -12.88 -4.80 -10.78
C LEU A 49 -13.88 -3.67 -10.94
N LEU A 50 -13.67 -2.53 -10.33
CA LEU A 50 -14.63 -1.42 -10.41
C LEU A 50 -13.98 -0.04 -10.46
N THR A 51 -14.75 0.94 -10.93
CA THR A 51 -14.41 2.35 -10.85
C THR A 51 -15.44 3.08 -10.03
N ASN A 52 -15.03 3.94 -9.11
CA ASN A 52 -15.93 4.73 -8.25
C ASN A 52 -15.24 6.00 -7.76
N GLY A 53 -16.05 6.95 -7.26
CA GLY A 53 -15.58 8.17 -6.61
C GLY A 53 -15.42 9.38 -7.53
N THR A 54 -15.06 10.50 -6.92
CA THR A 54 -14.74 11.76 -7.59
C THR A 54 -13.50 12.36 -6.92
N PRO A 55 -12.31 12.35 -7.55
CA PRO A 55 -12.03 11.74 -8.86
C PRO A 55 -12.29 10.23 -8.89
N GLN A 56 -12.49 9.66 -10.08
CA GLN A 56 -12.70 8.22 -10.23
C GLN A 56 -11.43 7.44 -9.87
N HIS A 57 -11.59 6.45 -9.01
CA HIS A 57 -10.56 5.49 -8.65
C HIS A 57 -10.85 4.13 -9.25
N PHE A 58 -9.81 3.36 -9.52
CA PHE A 58 -9.91 1.95 -9.92
C PHE A 58 -9.67 1.07 -8.70
N TYR A 59 -10.62 0.19 -8.41
CA TYR A 59 -10.55 -0.74 -7.27
C TYR A 59 -10.42 -2.18 -7.75
N ILE A 60 -9.71 -2.97 -6.97
CA ILE A 60 -9.64 -4.42 -7.05
C ILE A 60 -10.08 -4.95 -5.70
N ASP A 61 -11.29 -5.47 -5.62
CA ASP A 61 -11.88 -5.88 -4.35
C ASP A 61 -11.88 -7.40 -4.17
N SER A 62 -11.44 -7.86 -3.00
CA SER A 62 -11.79 -9.16 -2.45
C SER A 62 -13.12 -9.02 -1.69
N ILE A 63 -14.15 -9.77 -2.09
CA ILE A 63 -15.53 -9.61 -1.55
C ILE A 63 -15.83 -10.60 -0.43
N ILE A 64 -15.05 -11.66 -0.32
CA ILE A 64 -15.24 -12.67 0.74
C ILE A 64 -14.70 -12.11 2.06
N SER A 65 -15.52 -12.19 3.13
CA SER A 65 -15.07 -11.80 4.47
C SER A 65 -13.77 -12.52 4.83
N ASP A 66 -12.80 -11.74 5.31
CA ASP A 66 -11.46 -12.20 5.67
C ASP A 66 -10.66 -12.84 4.51
N GLY A 67 -11.16 -12.69 3.29
CA GLY A 67 -10.49 -13.17 2.07
C GLY A 67 -9.40 -12.20 1.61
N ASP A 68 -8.16 -12.62 1.66
CA ASP A 68 -7.00 -11.80 1.31
C ASP A 68 -6.92 -11.47 -0.18
N LEU A 69 -6.28 -10.36 -0.49
CA LEU A 69 -5.82 -10.06 -1.84
C LEU A 69 -4.34 -10.46 -1.94
N ILE A 70 -4.04 -11.45 -2.80
CA ILE A 70 -2.72 -12.07 -2.88
C ILE A 70 -2.15 -11.92 -4.29
N PHE A 71 -0.95 -11.33 -4.40
CA PHE A 71 -0.19 -11.25 -5.64
C PHE A 71 0.86 -12.36 -5.66
N ARG A 72 0.79 -13.21 -6.71
CA ARG A 72 1.66 -14.36 -6.89
C ARG A 72 2.36 -14.31 -8.24
N GLY A 73 3.53 -14.90 -8.29
CA GLY A 73 4.30 -15.03 -9.51
C GLY A 73 5.02 -16.38 -9.60
N ASN A 74 5.72 -16.59 -10.70
CA ASN A 74 6.59 -17.74 -10.90
C ASN A 74 8.05 -17.29 -10.82
N ASP A 75 8.81 -17.92 -9.94
CA ASP A 75 10.24 -17.72 -9.81
C ASP A 75 10.97 -19.05 -10.08
N GLY A 76 11.63 -19.13 -11.24
CA GLY A 76 12.39 -20.30 -11.63
C GLY A 76 11.58 -21.61 -11.71
N GLY A 77 10.28 -21.54 -12.04
CA GLY A 77 9.38 -22.70 -12.09
C GLY A 77 8.57 -22.94 -10.83
N SER A 78 8.83 -22.20 -9.75
CA SER A 78 8.10 -22.30 -8.47
C SER A 78 7.15 -21.12 -8.29
N THR A 79 5.92 -21.40 -7.85
CA THR A 79 4.98 -20.31 -7.50
C THR A 79 5.38 -19.68 -6.17
N ILE A 80 5.55 -18.38 -6.15
CA ILE A 80 5.80 -17.59 -4.95
C ILE A 80 4.65 -16.59 -4.72
N THR A 81 4.39 -16.25 -3.45
CA THR A 81 3.57 -15.11 -3.08
C THR A 81 4.49 -13.90 -2.91
N ALA A 82 4.28 -12.85 -3.69
CA ALA A 82 5.08 -11.62 -3.62
C ALA A 82 4.54 -10.61 -2.62
N LEU A 83 3.20 -10.48 -2.55
CA LEU A 83 2.51 -9.56 -1.64
C LEU A 83 1.20 -10.19 -1.18
N THR A 84 0.92 -10.08 0.10
CA THR A 84 -0.39 -10.36 0.70
C THR A 84 -0.94 -9.10 1.34
N LEU A 85 -2.21 -8.79 1.05
CA LEU A 85 -3.01 -7.83 1.81
C LEU A 85 -4.01 -8.64 2.65
N ASP A 86 -3.75 -8.71 3.95
CA ASP A 86 -4.54 -9.49 4.92
C ASP A 86 -5.76 -8.70 5.37
N MET A 87 -6.95 -9.09 4.88
CA MET A 87 -8.19 -8.37 5.17
C MET A 87 -8.67 -8.64 6.61
N SER A 88 -8.34 -9.78 7.19
CA SER A 88 -8.64 -10.09 8.60
C SER A 88 -7.81 -9.24 9.58
N ALA A 89 -6.66 -8.72 9.11
CA ALA A 89 -5.77 -7.83 9.85
C ALA A 89 -5.88 -6.35 9.40
N ALA A 90 -7.08 -5.93 9.00
CA ALA A 90 -7.35 -4.56 8.52
C ALA A 90 -6.45 -4.11 7.36
N GLY A 91 -6.19 -4.99 6.41
CA GLY A 91 -5.40 -4.69 5.22
C GLY A 91 -3.89 -4.63 5.48
N ALA A 92 -3.41 -5.34 6.51
CA ALA A 92 -1.96 -5.42 6.75
C ALA A 92 -1.23 -5.99 5.53
N ALA A 93 -0.19 -5.31 5.07
CA ALA A 93 0.59 -5.71 3.91
C ALA A 93 1.84 -6.49 4.33
N THR A 94 2.04 -7.67 3.72
CA THR A 94 3.26 -8.47 3.90
C THR A 94 3.90 -8.72 2.55
N PHE A 95 5.13 -8.22 2.39
CA PHE A 95 5.97 -8.48 1.21
C PHE A 95 6.89 -9.67 1.49
N ASN A 96 7.10 -10.49 0.47
CA ASN A 96 7.99 -11.66 0.57
C ASN A 96 9.47 -11.29 0.68
N ASN A 97 9.83 -10.09 0.22
CA ASN A 97 11.21 -9.59 0.21
C ASN A 97 11.22 -8.07 0.46
N ASP A 98 12.33 -7.42 0.16
CA ASP A 98 12.59 -6.02 0.43
C ASP A 98 11.55 -5.08 -0.22
N VAL A 99 11.24 -4.00 0.50
CA VAL A 99 10.49 -2.85 -0.01
C VAL A 99 11.46 -1.69 -0.17
N THR A 100 11.74 -1.30 -1.42
CA THR A 100 12.70 -0.24 -1.74
C THR A 100 12.00 0.99 -2.33
N ALA A 101 12.48 2.18 -1.99
CA ALA A 101 12.06 3.43 -2.58
C ALA A 101 13.22 4.10 -3.32
N PHE A 102 12.92 4.79 -4.43
CA PHE A 102 13.93 5.56 -5.14
C PHE A 102 14.52 6.66 -4.26
N SER A 103 15.87 6.74 -4.22
CA SER A 103 16.62 7.76 -3.48
C SER A 103 17.75 8.37 -4.28
N ASP A 104 17.65 8.34 -5.61
CA ASP A 104 18.64 8.89 -6.52
C ASP A 104 18.77 10.40 -6.35
N LYS A 105 20.03 10.88 -6.18
CA LYS A 105 20.33 12.31 -6.03
C LYS A 105 19.80 13.17 -7.19
N ARG A 106 19.77 12.59 -8.40
CA ARG A 106 19.30 13.30 -9.62
C ARG A 106 17.80 13.63 -9.59
N LEU A 107 17.04 12.96 -8.71
CA LEU A 107 15.60 13.19 -8.52
C LEU A 107 15.30 14.15 -7.35
N LYS A 108 16.35 14.77 -6.77
CA LYS A 108 16.22 15.62 -5.58
C LYS A 108 16.74 17.02 -5.85
N THR A 109 16.04 18.02 -5.36
CA THR A 109 16.43 19.44 -5.37
C THR A 109 16.52 19.96 -3.94
N ASP A 110 17.08 21.14 -3.75
CA ASP A 110 17.15 21.86 -2.46
C ASP A 110 17.71 21.00 -1.32
N ILE A 111 18.76 20.23 -1.66
CA ILE A 111 19.38 19.31 -0.70
C ILE A 111 20.14 20.12 0.37
N SER A 112 19.72 19.97 1.63
CA SER A 112 20.38 20.53 2.80
C SER A 112 20.57 19.48 3.88
N ASN A 113 21.47 19.73 4.83
CA ASN A 113 21.64 18.86 5.98
C ASN A 113 20.43 19.01 6.94
N ILE A 114 20.14 17.94 7.68
CA ILE A 114 19.21 18.00 8.80
C ILE A 114 19.94 18.63 9.98
N GLU A 115 19.43 19.74 10.46
CA GLU A 115 19.98 20.45 11.62
C GLU A 115 19.21 20.09 12.90
N ASN A 116 19.90 20.13 14.04
CA ASN A 116 19.35 19.84 15.37
C ASN A 116 18.69 18.44 15.43
N GLY A 117 19.37 17.45 14.82
CA GLY A 117 18.88 16.07 14.75
C GLY A 117 18.72 15.46 16.14
N LEU A 118 19.69 15.66 17.02
CA LEU A 118 19.67 15.14 18.40
C LEU A 118 18.51 15.75 19.21
N ASP A 119 18.32 17.05 19.14
CA ASP A 119 17.21 17.73 19.82
C ASP A 119 15.85 17.24 19.35
N LYS A 120 15.69 16.98 18.04
CA LYS A 120 14.46 16.42 17.48
C LYS A 120 14.21 15.02 18.02
N VAL A 121 15.23 14.15 18.01
CA VAL A 121 15.10 12.77 18.52
C VAL A 121 14.77 12.76 20.01
N MET A 122 15.35 13.66 20.80
CA MET A 122 15.07 13.77 22.24
C MET A 122 13.64 14.20 22.55
N GLN A 123 12.94 14.83 21.62
CA GLN A 123 11.53 15.18 21.75
C GLN A 123 10.60 14.04 21.32
N MET A 124 11.08 13.08 20.51
CA MET A 124 10.27 11.95 20.05
C MET A 124 10.01 10.96 21.17
N GLN A 125 8.82 10.36 21.18
CA GLN A 125 8.45 9.36 22.16
C GLN A 125 8.05 8.05 21.48
N GLY A 126 8.76 6.97 21.78
CA GLY A 126 8.36 5.61 21.44
C GLY A 126 7.28 5.11 22.41
N VAL A 127 6.22 4.51 21.88
CA VAL A 127 5.10 4.03 22.66
C VAL A 127 4.73 2.59 22.34
N TYR A 128 4.14 1.90 23.29
CA TYR A 128 3.40 0.69 23.06
C TYR A 128 1.91 1.04 22.85
N TYR A 129 1.27 0.41 21.86
CA TYR A 129 -0.16 0.63 21.60
C TYR A 129 -0.85 -0.63 21.11
N LYS A 130 -2.17 -0.60 21.05
CA LYS A 130 -3.01 -1.51 20.29
C LYS A 130 -3.91 -0.68 19.39
N ARG A 131 -4.19 -1.18 18.20
CA ARG A 131 -5.19 -0.58 17.32
C ARG A 131 -6.58 -0.84 17.92
N ASN A 132 -7.43 0.16 17.89
CA ASN A 132 -8.80 0.10 18.41
C ASN A 132 -9.82 -0.26 17.31
N ASP A 133 -9.39 -0.23 16.07
CA ASP A 133 -10.15 -0.59 14.86
C ASP A 133 -9.92 -2.04 14.41
N VAL A 134 -9.11 -2.81 15.14
CA VAL A 134 -8.82 -4.23 14.90
C VAL A 134 -9.20 -5.01 16.15
N GLU A 135 -10.16 -5.95 16.03
CA GLU A 135 -10.53 -6.86 17.10
C GLU A 135 -9.33 -7.73 17.50
N ASP A 136 -9.13 -7.95 18.80
CA ASP A 136 -7.99 -8.70 19.34
C ASP A 136 -6.59 -8.23 18.88
N ALA A 137 -6.47 -6.94 18.55
CA ALA A 137 -5.21 -6.37 18.09
C ALA A 137 -4.04 -6.71 19.03
N ARG A 138 -2.96 -7.22 18.44
CA ARG A 138 -1.71 -7.47 19.17
C ARG A 138 -1.10 -6.15 19.66
N LYS A 139 -0.35 -6.21 20.77
CA LYS A 139 0.46 -5.08 21.24
C LYS A 139 1.53 -4.75 20.19
N GLN A 140 1.60 -3.51 19.82
CA GLN A 140 2.54 -2.96 18.83
C GLN A 140 3.46 -1.91 19.49
N ILE A 141 4.49 -1.51 18.76
CA ILE A 141 5.43 -0.47 19.16
C ILE A 141 5.56 0.53 18.00
N GLY A 142 5.66 1.80 18.30
CA GLY A 142 5.83 2.86 17.31
C GLY A 142 5.83 4.24 17.93
N VAL A 143 5.53 5.24 17.13
CA VAL A 143 5.37 6.64 17.52
C VAL A 143 3.94 7.11 17.17
N LEU A 144 3.48 8.19 17.79
CA LEU A 144 2.21 8.82 17.48
C LEU A 144 2.42 9.86 16.38
N ALA A 145 1.63 9.77 15.30
CA ALA A 145 1.80 10.63 14.13
C ALA A 145 1.58 12.12 14.47
N GLN A 146 0.66 12.44 15.37
CA GLN A 146 0.39 13.81 15.82
C GLN A 146 1.59 14.40 16.58
N ASP A 147 2.27 13.62 17.41
CA ASP A 147 3.46 14.06 18.13
C ASP A 147 4.62 14.26 17.16
N MET A 148 4.75 13.35 16.18
CA MET A 148 5.76 13.46 15.13
C MET A 148 5.56 14.67 14.24
N GLU A 149 4.31 15.01 13.91
CA GLU A 149 3.99 16.18 13.10
C GLU A 149 4.42 17.50 13.76
N ALA A 150 4.32 17.59 15.08
CA ALA A 150 4.77 18.76 15.83
C ALA A 150 6.30 18.94 15.83
N ILE A 151 7.06 17.84 15.71
CA ILE A 151 8.53 17.82 15.74
C ILE A 151 9.11 17.87 14.33
N MET A 152 8.54 17.11 13.42
CA MET A 152 9.05 16.86 12.06
C MET A 152 7.87 16.49 11.11
N PRO A 153 7.15 17.50 10.61
CA PRO A 153 5.99 17.26 9.73
C PRO A 153 6.35 16.51 8.43
N GLU A 154 7.61 16.55 7.99
CA GLU A 154 8.07 15.92 6.75
C GLU A 154 8.01 14.38 6.78
N VAL A 155 7.88 13.77 7.94
CA VAL A 155 7.72 12.32 8.09
C VAL A 155 6.26 11.90 8.26
N VAL A 156 5.32 12.85 8.29
CA VAL A 156 3.90 12.60 8.48
C VAL A 156 3.13 12.80 7.18
N LEU A 157 2.25 11.87 6.88
CA LEU A 157 1.30 11.97 5.78
C LEU A 157 -0.11 12.01 6.36
N THR A 158 -0.95 12.91 5.84
CA THR A 158 -2.37 13.00 6.20
C THR A 158 -3.21 12.52 5.02
N ALA A 159 -4.07 11.55 5.26
CA ALA A 159 -4.98 11.03 4.26
C ALA A 159 -6.13 12.02 4.01
N ASP A 160 -6.67 12.00 2.78
CA ASP A 160 -7.86 12.78 2.41
C ASP A 160 -9.13 11.96 2.73
N ASP A 161 -9.30 11.63 4.01
CA ASP A 161 -10.47 10.96 4.57
C ASP A 161 -11.16 11.87 5.60
N GLU A 162 -12.37 11.50 6.04
CA GLU A 162 -13.16 12.29 7.00
C GLU A 162 -12.41 12.52 8.33
N MET A 163 -11.59 11.55 8.76
CA MET A 163 -10.80 11.63 10.00
C MET A 163 -9.47 12.35 9.81
N GLN A 164 -9.07 12.64 8.57
CA GLN A 164 -7.71 13.09 8.23
C GLN A 164 -6.65 12.20 8.89
N THR A 165 -6.81 10.89 8.68
CA THR A 165 -5.96 9.87 9.29
C THR A 165 -4.50 10.11 8.98
N LYS A 166 -3.67 10.12 10.04
CA LYS A 166 -2.23 10.40 9.92
C LYS A 166 -1.42 9.11 9.96
N SER A 167 -0.39 9.08 9.14
CA SER A 167 0.60 8.00 9.09
C SER A 167 2.02 8.53 9.16
N VAL A 168 2.96 7.69 9.60
CA VAL A 168 4.38 8.03 9.70
C VAL A 168 5.18 7.22 8.70
N ASP A 169 6.00 7.91 7.90
CA ASP A 169 7.02 7.28 7.06
C ASP A 169 8.24 6.94 7.93
N TYR A 170 8.24 5.74 8.48
CA TYR A 170 9.32 5.26 9.36
C TYR A 170 10.67 5.20 8.66
N GLY A 171 10.72 5.01 7.34
CA GLY A 171 11.98 4.98 6.59
C GLY A 171 12.74 6.30 6.64
N LYS A 172 12.03 7.43 6.67
CA LYS A 172 12.62 8.76 6.75
C LYS A 172 13.29 9.04 8.09
N LEU A 173 12.86 8.40 9.18
CA LEU A 173 13.44 8.56 10.51
C LEU A 173 14.92 8.16 10.55
N CYS A 174 15.35 7.24 9.70
CA CYS A 174 16.76 6.85 9.61
C CYS A 174 17.68 8.04 9.30
N ALA A 175 17.25 8.99 8.47
CA ALA A 175 18.06 10.17 8.14
C ALA A 175 18.28 11.08 9.35
N VAL A 176 17.24 11.28 10.16
CA VAL A 176 17.34 12.08 11.41
C VAL A 176 18.23 11.38 12.43
N LEU A 177 18.06 10.07 12.60
CA LEU A 177 18.88 9.28 13.51
C LEU A 177 20.37 9.32 13.12
N ILE A 178 20.69 9.33 11.81
CA ILE A 178 22.08 9.48 11.34
C ILE A 178 22.69 10.80 11.81
N GLU A 179 21.99 11.91 11.61
CA GLU A 179 22.52 13.23 12.03
C GLU A 179 22.56 13.37 13.56
N SER A 180 21.56 12.84 14.27
CA SER A 180 21.55 12.81 15.75
C SER A 180 22.76 12.06 16.33
N ILE A 181 23.12 10.92 15.73
CA ILE A 181 24.30 10.15 16.17
C ILE A 181 25.59 10.95 15.93
N LYS A 182 25.68 11.69 14.82
CA LYS A 182 26.86 12.53 14.53
C LYS A 182 26.97 13.69 15.52
N GLU A 183 25.86 14.36 15.84
CA GLU A 183 25.82 15.45 16.84
C GLU A 183 26.22 14.91 18.21
N LEU A 184 25.61 13.82 18.68
CA LEU A 184 25.95 13.16 19.93
C LEU A 184 27.45 12.76 20.00
N LYS A 185 28.00 12.24 18.90
CA LYS A 185 29.42 11.90 18.81
C LYS A 185 30.33 13.12 18.95
N ALA A 186 29.94 14.26 18.37
CA ALA A 186 30.68 15.50 18.48
C ALA A 186 30.70 16.02 19.94
N GLU A 187 29.56 15.99 20.64
CA GLU A 187 29.45 16.36 22.05
C GLU A 187 30.34 15.48 22.97
N ILE A 188 30.31 14.15 22.72
CA ILE A 188 31.16 13.21 23.48
C ILE A 188 32.65 13.49 23.24
N ASP A 189 33.04 13.83 22.01
CA ASP A 189 34.44 14.14 21.71
C ASP A 189 34.87 15.46 22.33
N GLU A 190 34.01 16.44 22.48
CA GLU A 190 34.25 17.68 23.18
C GLU A 190 34.44 17.42 24.68
N LEU A 191 33.55 16.66 25.32
CA LEU A 191 33.66 16.28 26.73
C LEU A 191 34.92 15.50 27.06
N LYS A 192 35.44 14.70 26.11
CA LYS A 192 36.72 13.97 26.33
C LYS A 192 37.95 14.82 26.18
N ARG A 193 37.84 16.03 25.60
CA ARG A 193 38.95 16.97 25.46
C ARG A 193 39.03 17.99 26.61
N ALA A 194 37.91 18.16 27.32
CA ALA A 194 37.79 19.01 28.49
C ALA A 194 38.36 18.32 29.74
#